data_cd77a245f348facdab8057adffda4f8f
#
_entry.id   cd77a245f348facdab8057adffda4f8f
#
_cell.length_a   1.000
_cell.length_b   1.000
_cell.length_c   1.000
_cell.angle_alpha   90.00
_cell.angle_beta   90.00
_cell.angle_gamma   90.00
#
_symmetry.space_group_name_H-M   'P 1'
#
loop_
_entity.id
_entity.type
_entity.pdbx_description
1 polymer ?
#
loop_
_entity_poly.entity_id
_entity_poly.type
_entity_poly.pdbx_seq_one_letter_code
_entity_poly.pdbx_strand_id
1 'polypeptide(L)'
;MPAESPTPETAGDYIRMLDEIPGWFTALDARLLIGVDDLQKQRGTTGDLLEIGVYMGKSAILLGYLPRHAESLIVCDVFGEVGGLEEENVNESATWYSGLRRGAFESQFLRFHRALPTVWQMPSTSIDRAERAGTCRLIHVDGAHTYEAVREDIATARALLGPGGVAVFDDWATPHAVGVHVALWEEFLRGDLRLLCLSPVKLYATWDPAGLRREDVEGWVESQPDLDSSGLYHLAHGEVRLVTVATPAPEGSLSDPAKPPVPDSIESATAPLPDPAKPPVPDPTESATAPLQVPPARRSSRRPVRGIVRQIAPPILLTGYRRLRAVYRSRRGASQ
;
A
#
# COMPACT_ATOMS: atom_id res chain seq x y z
N MET A 1 38.89 -3.23 -14.57
CA MET A 1 37.65 -2.44 -14.61
C MET A 1 36.53 -3.43 -14.66
N PRO A 2 35.62 -3.52 -13.66
CA PRO A 2 34.41 -4.30 -13.86
C PRO A 2 33.62 -3.67 -15.01
N ALA A 3 33.12 -4.53 -15.91
CA ALA A 3 32.26 -4.08 -17.01
C ALA A 3 31.04 -3.38 -16.40
N GLU A 4 30.78 -2.14 -16.78
CA GLU A 4 29.53 -1.46 -16.42
C GLU A 4 28.37 -2.31 -16.97
N SER A 5 27.46 -2.70 -16.08
CA SER A 5 26.23 -3.39 -16.51
C SER A 5 25.49 -2.45 -17.47
N PRO A 6 24.99 -2.98 -18.60
CA PRO A 6 24.28 -2.13 -19.56
C PRO A 6 23.07 -1.47 -18.88
N THR A 7 22.89 -0.18 -19.10
CA THR A 7 21.70 0.56 -18.63
C THR A 7 20.44 -0.11 -19.16
N PRO A 8 19.46 -0.47 -18.30
CA PRO A 8 18.22 -1.07 -18.75
C PRO A 8 17.49 -0.15 -19.74
N GLU A 9 16.97 -0.73 -20.81
CA GLU A 9 16.27 0.03 -21.87
C GLU A 9 14.75 0.08 -21.62
N THR A 10 14.24 -0.86 -20.83
CA THR A 10 12.81 -1.00 -20.56
C THR A 10 12.52 -1.17 -19.06
N ALA A 11 11.26 -0.90 -18.66
CA ALA A 11 10.77 -1.19 -17.33
C ALA A 11 10.97 -2.67 -16.93
N GLY A 12 10.78 -3.60 -17.86
CA GLY A 12 11.03 -5.03 -17.65
C GLY A 12 12.49 -5.36 -17.39
N ASP A 13 13.42 -4.65 -18.05
CA ASP A 13 14.84 -4.80 -17.78
C ASP A 13 15.23 -4.27 -16.41
N TYR A 14 14.64 -3.15 -16.00
CA TYR A 14 14.87 -2.55 -14.70
C TYR A 14 14.47 -3.48 -13.54
N ILE A 15 13.41 -4.28 -13.69
CA ILE A 15 12.99 -5.23 -12.64
C ILE A 15 14.14 -6.14 -12.20
N ARG A 16 15.04 -6.53 -13.10
CA ARG A 16 16.20 -7.37 -12.77
C ARG A 16 17.26 -6.67 -11.92
N MET A 17 17.21 -5.33 -11.89
CA MET A 17 18.15 -4.47 -11.17
C MET A 17 17.54 -3.82 -9.92
N LEU A 18 16.30 -4.16 -9.56
CA LEU A 18 15.59 -3.56 -8.41
C LEU A 18 16.40 -3.65 -7.10
N ASP A 19 17.11 -4.74 -6.89
CA ASP A 19 17.89 -4.95 -5.66
C ASP A 19 19.13 -4.05 -5.56
N GLU A 20 19.53 -3.39 -6.63
CA GLU A 20 20.64 -2.43 -6.63
C GLU A 20 20.25 -1.07 -6.05
N ILE A 21 18.94 -0.77 -5.98
CA ILE A 21 18.42 0.50 -5.48
C ILE A 21 17.85 0.29 -4.08
N PRO A 22 18.26 1.09 -3.08
CA PRO A 22 17.66 1.06 -1.76
C PRO A 22 16.18 1.44 -1.80
N GLY A 23 15.36 0.74 -1.01
CA GLY A 23 13.93 1.00 -0.89
C GLY A 23 13.09 -0.27 -0.83
N TRP A 24 11.80 -0.10 -0.58
CA TRP A 24 10.85 -1.20 -0.27
C TRP A 24 9.88 -1.50 -1.41
N PHE A 25 10.30 -1.37 -2.63
CA PHE A 25 9.51 -1.68 -3.82
C PHE A 25 9.81 -3.09 -4.34
N THR A 26 8.78 -3.89 -4.61
CA THR A 26 8.93 -5.31 -4.97
C THR A 26 8.86 -5.55 -6.49
N ALA A 27 9.44 -6.65 -6.96
CA ALA A 27 9.33 -7.06 -8.35
C ALA A 27 7.88 -7.38 -8.74
N LEU A 28 7.06 -7.88 -7.82
CA LEU A 28 5.63 -8.10 -8.03
C LEU A 28 4.91 -6.78 -8.32
N ASP A 29 5.13 -5.75 -7.47
CA ASP A 29 4.49 -4.45 -7.65
C ASP A 29 4.99 -3.73 -8.90
N ALA A 30 6.27 -3.88 -9.24
CA ALA A 30 6.81 -3.39 -10.50
C ALA A 30 6.07 -3.99 -11.71
N ARG A 31 5.82 -5.30 -11.69
CA ARG A 31 5.06 -5.98 -12.74
C ARG A 31 3.60 -5.55 -12.80
N LEU A 32 2.95 -5.41 -11.64
CA LEU A 32 1.56 -4.95 -11.58
C LEU A 32 1.42 -3.51 -12.11
N LEU A 33 2.36 -2.61 -11.82
CA LEU A 33 2.39 -1.26 -12.40
C LEU A 33 2.56 -1.28 -13.91
N ILE A 34 3.44 -2.14 -14.45
CA ILE A 34 3.56 -2.35 -15.90
C ILE A 34 2.26 -2.89 -16.47
N GLY A 35 1.62 -3.85 -15.80
CA GLY A 35 0.34 -4.41 -16.23
C GLY A 35 -0.78 -3.37 -16.29
N VAL A 36 -0.87 -2.52 -15.28
CA VAL A 36 -1.81 -1.38 -15.28
C VAL A 36 -1.50 -0.43 -16.43
N ASP A 37 -0.24 -0.09 -16.69
CA ASP A 37 0.17 0.74 -17.82
C ASP A 37 -0.22 0.12 -19.17
N ASP A 38 0.01 -1.18 -19.36
CA ASP A 38 -0.35 -1.91 -20.57
C ASP A 38 -1.88 -1.90 -20.78
N LEU A 39 -2.66 -2.14 -19.74
CA LEU A 39 -4.12 -2.09 -19.80
C LEU A 39 -4.63 -0.68 -20.11
N GLN A 40 -4.05 0.36 -19.49
CA GLN A 40 -4.36 1.75 -19.83
C GLN A 40 -4.01 2.10 -21.27
N LYS A 41 -2.88 1.60 -21.76
CA LYS A 41 -2.46 1.78 -23.16
C LYS A 41 -3.44 1.14 -24.14
N GLN A 42 -3.90 -0.08 -23.86
CA GLN A 42 -4.90 -0.77 -24.69
C GLN A 42 -6.23 0.00 -24.75
N ARG A 43 -6.57 0.71 -23.68
CA ARG A 43 -7.79 1.54 -23.59
C ARG A 43 -7.61 2.97 -24.13
N GLY A 44 -6.40 3.35 -24.53
CA GLY A 44 -6.10 4.72 -24.96
C GLY A 44 -6.14 5.75 -23.83
N THR A 45 -6.06 5.32 -22.57
CA THR A 45 -5.98 6.24 -21.42
C THR A 45 -4.66 7.00 -21.46
N THR A 46 -4.70 8.32 -21.34
CA THR A 46 -3.55 9.22 -21.38
C THR A 46 -3.52 10.15 -20.17
N GLY A 47 -2.36 10.69 -19.84
CA GLY A 47 -2.14 11.64 -18.76
C GLY A 47 -0.76 11.46 -18.14
N ASP A 48 -0.35 12.41 -17.31
CA ASP A 48 0.90 12.34 -16.57
C ASP A 48 0.89 11.21 -15.52
N LEU A 49 2.08 10.85 -15.07
CA LEU A 49 2.28 9.97 -13.93
C LEU A 49 2.74 10.81 -12.74
N LEU A 50 2.23 10.52 -11.55
CA LEU A 50 2.65 11.17 -10.31
C LEU A 50 3.08 10.13 -9.28
N GLU A 51 4.18 10.39 -8.58
CA GLU A 51 4.55 9.67 -7.37
C GLU A 51 4.63 10.64 -6.20
N ILE A 52 3.97 10.30 -5.10
CA ILE A 52 4.04 11.01 -3.82
C ILE A 52 4.81 10.12 -2.84
N GLY A 53 5.96 10.65 -2.33
CA GLY A 53 6.92 9.86 -1.57
C GLY A 53 7.86 9.08 -2.48
N VAL A 54 9.13 9.46 -2.53
CA VAL A 54 10.08 8.97 -3.55
C VAL A 54 11.27 8.25 -2.95
N TYR A 55 11.71 8.65 -1.75
CA TYR A 55 12.90 8.14 -1.10
C TYR A 55 14.13 8.16 -2.03
N MET A 56 14.72 7.00 -2.33
CA MET A 56 15.86 6.86 -3.24
C MET A 56 15.45 6.60 -4.71
N GLY A 57 14.16 6.58 -4.99
CA GLY A 57 13.60 6.51 -6.34
C GLY A 57 13.41 5.12 -6.91
N LYS A 58 13.36 4.07 -6.08
CA LYS A 58 13.25 2.68 -6.57
C LYS A 58 12.00 2.46 -7.42
N SER A 59 10.86 2.98 -7.03
CA SER A 59 9.59 2.99 -7.78
C SER A 59 9.58 4.07 -8.85
N ALA A 60 10.07 5.30 -8.55
CA ALA A 60 10.16 6.39 -9.50
C ALA A 60 10.96 6.03 -10.76
N ILE A 61 12.06 5.29 -10.62
CA ILE A 61 12.86 4.82 -11.75
C ILE A 61 12.03 3.91 -12.65
N LEU A 62 11.24 2.97 -12.08
CA LEU A 62 10.32 2.16 -12.88
C LEU A 62 9.29 3.04 -13.60
N LEU A 63 8.64 3.94 -12.84
CA LEU A 63 7.64 4.85 -13.38
C LEU A 63 8.20 5.73 -14.50
N GLY A 64 9.50 6.05 -14.46
CA GLY A 64 10.18 6.82 -15.50
C GLY A 64 10.23 6.16 -16.89
N TYR A 65 10.03 4.83 -16.98
CA TYR A 65 9.92 4.12 -18.26
C TYR A 65 8.50 4.12 -18.87
N LEU A 66 7.48 4.51 -18.10
CA LEU A 66 6.08 4.37 -18.49
C LEU A 66 5.49 5.59 -19.25
N PRO A 67 6.00 6.85 -19.12
CA PRO A 67 5.47 7.98 -19.85
C PRO A 67 5.55 7.76 -21.36
N ARG A 68 4.45 8.05 -22.04
CA ARG A 68 4.32 8.01 -23.51
C ARG A 68 4.54 9.40 -24.08
N HIS A 69 4.47 9.52 -25.41
CA HIS A 69 4.58 10.83 -26.07
C HIS A 69 3.59 11.85 -25.43
N ALA A 70 4.11 13.00 -25.05
CA ALA A 70 3.41 14.10 -24.39
C ALA A 70 2.99 13.82 -22.92
N GLU A 71 3.39 12.70 -22.31
CA GLU A 71 3.24 12.43 -20.90
C GLU A 71 4.54 12.70 -20.14
N SER A 72 4.44 13.02 -18.87
CA SER A 72 5.57 13.28 -17.98
C SER A 72 5.45 12.46 -16.70
N LEU A 73 6.60 12.12 -16.12
CA LEU A 73 6.65 11.70 -14.73
C LEU A 73 6.87 12.93 -13.85
N ILE A 74 6.04 13.05 -12.83
CA ILE A 74 6.15 14.04 -11.77
C ILE A 74 6.43 13.27 -10.47
N VAL A 75 7.36 13.77 -9.65
CA VAL A 75 7.64 13.21 -8.32
C VAL A 75 7.52 14.29 -7.27
N CYS A 76 6.88 13.98 -6.15
CA CYS A 76 6.66 14.90 -5.04
C CYS A 76 7.21 14.30 -3.75
N ASP A 77 8.22 14.95 -3.15
CA ASP A 77 8.84 14.51 -1.90
C ASP A 77 9.47 15.72 -1.19
N VAL A 78 9.48 15.69 0.12
CA VAL A 78 10.18 16.71 0.94
C VAL A 78 11.69 16.49 1.00
N PHE A 79 12.20 15.33 0.63
CA PHE A 79 13.62 14.94 0.62
C PHE A 79 14.35 15.26 1.93
N GLY A 80 13.69 14.99 3.08
CA GLY A 80 14.23 15.22 4.41
C GLY A 80 14.15 16.69 4.87
N GLU A 81 13.53 17.58 4.11
CA GLU A 81 13.16 18.93 4.56
C GLU A 81 11.82 18.83 5.31
N VAL A 82 11.88 18.96 6.64
CA VAL A 82 10.72 18.75 7.52
C VAL A 82 9.90 20.03 7.78
N GLY A 83 10.23 21.14 7.15
CA GLY A 83 9.48 22.39 7.29
C GLY A 83 8.05 22.26 6.74
N GLY A 84 7.06 22.51 7.60
CA GLY A 84 5.64 22.44 7.22
C GLY A 84 5.00 21.04 7.36
N LEU A 85 5.73 20.04 7.90
CA LEU A 85 5.18 18.76 8.26
C LEU A 85 4.61 18.77 9.68
N GLU A 86 3.63 17.91 9.94
CA GLU A 86 3.14 17.61 11.29
C GLU A 86 4.22 16.95 12.14
N GLU A 87 4.15 17.10 13.47
CA GLU A 87 5.16 16.59 14.41
C GLU A 87 5.39 15.08 14.26
N GLU A 88 4.34 14.31 14.03
CA GLU A 88 4.43 12.85 13.84
C GLU A 88 5.19 12.50 12.57
N ASN A 89 4.95 13.20 11.47
CA ASN A 89 5.66 13.03 10.20
C ASN A 89 7.13 13.48 10.30
N VAL A 90 7.42 14.52 11.09
CA VAL A 90 8.79 14.94 11.41
C VAL A 90 9.54 13.82 12.13
N ASN A 91 8.92 13.18 13.12
CA ASN A 91 9.52 12.08 13.89
C ASN A 91 9.75 10.85 13.02
N GLU A 92 8.83 10.51 12.12
CA GLU A 92 8.99 9.43 11.15
C GLU A 92 10.15 9.72 10.20
N SER A 93 10.19 10.89 9.61
CA SER A 93 11.27 11.35 8.75
C SER A 93 12.64 11.31 9.44
N ALA A 94 12.73 11.77 10.68
CA ALA A 94 13.97 11.73 11.44
C ALA A 94 14.46 10.30 11.75
N THR A 95 13.53 9.36 11.90
CA THR A 95 13.85 7.98 12.28
C THR A 95 14.29 7.14 11.07
N TRP A 96 13.60 7.25 9.94
CA TRP A 96 13.77 6.35 8.80
C TRP A 96 14.48 6.99 7.61
N TYR A 97 14.36 8.31 7.45
CA TYR A 97 14.83 9.08 6.29
C TYR A 97 15.89 10.10 6.66
N SER A 98 16.51 9.97 7.84
CA SER A 98 17.59 10.88 8.26
C SER A 98 18.75 10.83 7.25
N GLY A 99 19.10 12.00 6.71
CA GLY A 99 20.15 12.11 5.70
C GLY A 99 19.67 11.94 4.25
N LEU A 100 18.39 11.62 4.00
CA LEU A 100 17.82 11.67 2.66
C LEU A 100 18.01 13.09 2.09
N ARG A 101 18.46 13.16 0.84
CA ARG A 101 18.62 14.43 0.11
C ARG A 101 18.18 14.22 -1.33
N ARG A 102 17.56 15.22 -1.89
CA ARG A 102 17.14 15.27 -3.30
C ARG A 102 18.23 14.80 -4.25
N GLY A 103 19.49 15.26 -4.06
CA GLY A 103 20.61 14.85 -4.90
C GLY A 103 20.91 13.33 -4.87
N ALA A 104 20.56 12.63 -3.78
CA ALA A 104 20.70 11.18 -3.74
C ALA A 104 19.69 10.48 -4.67
N PHE A 105 18.42 10.91 -4.64
CA PHE A 105 17.41 10.49 -5.60
C PHE A 105 17.83 10.80 -7.04
N GLU A 106 18.21 12.05 -7.33
CA GLU A 106 18.59 12.47 -8.69
C GLU A 106 19.76 11.66 -9.24
N SER A 107 20.76 11.38 -8.39
CA SER A 107 21.91 10.56 -8.78
C SER A 107 21.51 9.12 -9.11
N GLN A 108 20.58 8.53 -8.35
CA GLN A 108 20.06 7.19 -8.64
C GLN A 108 19.23 7.16 -9.91
N PHE A 109 18.33 8.12 -10.07
CA PHE A 109 17.44 8.22 -11.23
C PHE A 109 18.24 8.37 -12.55
N LEU A 110 19.26 9.22 -12.56
CA LEU A 110 20.11 9.47 -13.74
C LEU A 110 21.01 8.28 -14.12
N ARG A 111 21.14 7.23 -13.29
CA ARG A 111 21.78 5.98 -13.69
C ARG A 111 20.94 5.21 -14.72
N PHE A 112 19.65 5.44 -14.77
CA PHE A 112 18.67 4.70 -15.57
C PHE A 112 18.00 5.56 -16.63
N HIS A 113 17.93 6.87 -16.44
CA HIS A 113 17.26 7.82 -17.33
C HIS A 113 18.18 8.95 -17.74
N ARG A 114 18.01 9.46 -18.95
CA ARG A 114 18.83 10.55 -19.50
C ARG A 114 18.51 11.93 -18.93
N ALA A 115 17.33 12.08 -18.35
CA ALA A 115 16.85 13.33 -17.77
C ALA A 115 16.05 13.06 -16.49
N LEU A 116 16.04 14.01 -15.58
CA LEU A 116 15.22 13.94 -14.37
C LEU A 116 13.74 14.10 -14.71
N PRO A 117 12.84 13.52 -13.91
CA PRO A 117 11.42 13.83 -13.95
C PRO A 117 11.18 15.26 -13.47
N THR A 118 9.93 15.74 -13.57
CA THR A 118 9.55 16.98 -12.88
C THR A 118 9.57 16.72 -11.36
N VAL A 119 10.41 17.46 -10.63
CA VAL A 119 10.59 17.24 -9.19
C VAL A 119 9.93 18.38 -8.42
N TRP A 120 8.90 18.06 -7.64
CA TRP A 120 8.26 18.93 -6.67
C TRP A 120 8.84 18.64 -5.28
N GLN A 121 9.78 19.47 -4.84
CA GLN A 121 10.35 19.38 -3.49
C GLN A 121 9.47 20.15 -2.51
N MET A 122 8.38 19.54 -2.09
CA MET A 122 7.37 20.14 -1.20
C MET A 122 6.51 19.05 -0.54
N PRO A 123 5.79 19.37 0.54
CA PRO A 123 4.73 18.48 1.05
C PRO A 123 3.63 18.26 -0.01
N SER A 124 3.09 17.06 -0.09
CA SER A 124 1.99 16.71 -1.02
C SER A 124 0.73 17.56 -0.80
N THR A 125 0.50 18.04 0.43
CA THR A 125 -0.57 18.97 0.78
C THR A 125 -0.46 20.32 0.07
N SER A 126 0.70 20.66 -0.47
CA SER A 126 0.94 21.89 -1.25
C SER A 126 0.61 21.76 -2.74
N ILE A 127 0.23 20.56 -3.21
CA ILE A 127 -0.15 20.35 -4.61
C ILE A 127 -1.45 21.10 -4.91
N ASP A 128 -1.44 21.95 -5.93
CA ASP A 128 -2.66 22.64 -6.38
C ASP A 128 -3.56 21.65 -7.13
N ARG A 129 -4.56 21.14 -6.41
CA ARG A 129 -5.53 20.18 -6.95
C ARG A 129 -6.41 20.77 -8.04
N ALA A 130 -6.69 22.06 -8.00
CA ALA A 130 -7.54 22.71 -8.99
C ALA A 130 -6.82 22.92 -10.31
N GLU A 131 -5.55 23.36 -10.26
CA GLU A 131 -4.72 23.53 -11.46
C GLU A 131 -4.43 22.20 -12.15
N ARG A 132 -4.28 21.13 -11.37
CA ARG A 132 -3.88 19.79 -11.85
C ARG A 132 -5.02 18.80 -11.99
N ALA A 133 -6.26 19.24 -11.81
CA ALA A 133 -7.42 18.34 -11.87
C ALA A 133 -7.48 17.53 -13.17
N GLY A 134 -7.55 16.22 -13.08
CA GLY A 134 -7.72 15.32 -14.20
C GLY A 134 -6.51 15.19 -15.13
N THR A 135 -5.32 15.61 -14.73
CA THR A 135 -4.11 15.57 -15.57
C THR A 135 -3.35 14.25 -15.52
N CYS A 136 -3.56 13.42 -14.50
CA CYS A 136 -2.82 12.18 -14.29
C CYS A 136 -3.63 10.96 -14.69
N ARG A 137 -2.99 9.96 -15.28
CA ARG A 137 -3.56 8.62 -15.52
C ARG A 137 -3.11 7.58 -14.50
N LEU A 138 -1.98 7.78 -13.85
CA LEU A 138 -1.44 6.87 -12.85
C LEU A 138 -0.82 7.66 -11.71
N ILE A 139 -1.25 7.38 -10.50
CA ILE A 139 -0.69 8.01 -9.29
C ILE A 139 -0.27 6.92 -8.32
N HIS A 140 0.99 6.92 -7.91
CA HIS A 140 1.54 6.08 -6.85
C HIS A 140 1.70 6.92 -5.59
N VAL A 141 1.07 6.49 -4.50
CA VAL A 141 1.10 7.16 -3.19
C VAL A 141 1.86 6.28 -2.22
N ASP A 142 3.04 6.74 -1.82
CA ASP A 142 3.97 6.08 -0.89
C ASP A 142 4.59 7.16 0.03
N GLY A 143 3.73 8.03 0.56
CA GLY A 143 4.09 9.19 1.37
C GLY A 143 4.12 8.90 2.86
N ALA A 144 3.64 9.87 3.66
CA ALA A 144 3.57 9.72 5.11
C ALA A 144 2.48 8.74 5.54
N HIS A 145 2.65 8.08 6.71
CA HIS A 145 1.77 7.01 7.18
C HIS A 145 0.74 7.47 8.23
N THR A 146 0.68 8.79 8.55
CA THR A 146 -0.35 9.32 9.43
C THR A 146 -1.71 9.35 8.72
N TYR A 147 -2.79 9.16 9.48
CA TYR A 147 -4.14 9.15 8.93
C TYR A 147 -4.48 10.45 8.19
N GLU A 148 -4.13 11.59 8.76
CA GLU A 148 -4.39 12.91 8.19
C GLU A 148 -3.66 13.12 6.86
N ALA A 149 -2.37 12.78 6.81
CA ALA A 149 -1.57 12.90 5.58
C ALA A 149 -2.09 11.99 4.48
N VAL A 150 -2.41 10.73 4.79
CA VAL A 150 -2.96 9.78 3.82
C VAL A 150 -4.31 10.23 3.28
N ARG A 151 -5.18 10.79 4.13
CA ARG A 151 -6.45 11.37 3.67
C ARG A 151 -6.26 12.51 2.67
N GLU A 152 -5.28 13.37 2.90
CA GLU A 152 -4.93 14.44 1.97
C GLU A 152 -4.36 13.88 0.66
N ASP A 153 -3.53 12.84 0.73
CA ASP A 153 -2.97 12.18 -0.46
C ASP A 153 -4.05 11.46 -1.26
N ILE A 154 -5.02 10.80 -0.61
CA ILE A 154 -6.21 10.22 -1.25
C ILE A 154 -7.02 11.30 -1.98
N ALA A 155 -7.27 12.43 -1.32
CA ALA A 155 -8.00 13.54 -1.92
C ALA A 155 -7.24 14.16 -3.10
N THR A 156 -5.91 14.23 -3.02
CA THR A 156 -5.04 14.67 -4.10
C THR A 156 -5.10 13.69 -5.28
N ALA A 157 -4.92 12.40 -5.03
CA ALA A 157 -5.00 11.38 -6.07
C ALA A 157 -6.36 11.41 -6.79
N ARG A 158 -7.45 11.47 -6.01
CA ARG A 158 -8.82 11.57 -6.57
C ARG A 158 -9.02 12.81 -7.46
N ALA A 159 -8.47 13.95 -7.06
CA ALA A 159 -8.62 15.19 -7.82
C ALA A 159 -7.78 15.21 -9.11
N LEU A 160 -6.57 14.65 -9.06
CA LEU A 160 -5.61 14.70 -10.17
C LEU A 160 -5.84 13.61 -11.20
N LEU A 161 -6.47 12.48 -10.84
CA LEU A 161 -6.76 11.43 -11.81
C LEU A 161 -7.79 11.88 -12.83
N GLY A 162 -7.44 11.72 -14.09
CA GLY A 162 -8.33 11.90 -15.24
C GLY A 162 -9.15 10.63 -15.54
N PRO A 163 -9.95 10.66 -16.63
CA PRO A 163 -10.72 9.49 -17.05
C PRO A 163 -9.83 8.25 -17.29
N GLY A 164 -10.25 7.11 -16.72
CA GLY A 164 -9.49 5.85 -16.76
C GLY A 164 -8.26 5.82 -15.85
N GLY A 165 -8.10 6.84 -15.00
CA GLY A 165 -6.97 6.94 -14.09
C GLY A 165 -6.99 5.89 -12.98
N VAL A 166 -5.80 5.47 -12.55
CA VAL A 166 -5.56 4.48 -11.49
C VAL A 166 -4.70 5.09 -10.40
N ALA A 167 -5.12 4.91 -9.14
CA ALA A 167 -4.32 5.16 -7.96
C ALA A 167 -3.75 3.85 -7.40
N VAL A 168 -2.50 3.90 -6.95
CA VAL A 168 -1.81 2.80 -6.27
C VAL A 168 -1.32 3.31 -4.93
N PHE A 169 -1.78 2.71 -3.85
CA PHE A 169 -1.44 3.09 -2.48
C PHE A 169 -0.55 2.04 -1.86
N ASP A 170 0.60 2.47 -1.31
CA ASP A 170 1.49 1.57 -0.57
C ASP A 170 0.99 1.33 0.86
N ASP A 171 1.56 0.32 1.49
CA ASP A 171 1.40 0.00 2.91
C ASP A 171 -0.03 -0.30 3.39
N TRP A 172 -0.97 -0.64 2.49
CA TRP A 172 -2.36 -0.91 2.86
C TRP A 172 -2.52 -2.04 3.88
N ALA A 173 -1.53 -2.93 4.01
CA ALA A 173 -1.54 -4.07 4.95
C ALA A 173 -0.30 -4.10 5.86
N THR A 174 0.52 -3.06 5.87
CA THR A 174 1.77 -3.02 6.61
C THR A 174 1.53 -2.68 8.08
N PRO A 175 1.92 -3.51 9.06
CA PRO A 175 1.50 -3.38 10.45
C PRO A 175 1.86 -2.07 11.16
N HIS A 176 2.83 -1.33 10.70
CA HIS A 176 3.22 -0.04 11.29
C HIS A 176 2.50 1.15 10.65
N ALA A 177 1.85 0.96 9.51
CA ALA A 177 1.17 2.00 8.75
C ALA A 177 -0.35 2.01 9.02
N VAL A 178 -0.77 2.02 10.29
CA VAL A 178 -2.19 1.94 10.68
C VAL A 178 -3.01 3.10 10.12
N GLY A 179 -2.42 4.30 10.02
CA GLY A 179 -3.08 5.47 9.44
C GLY A 179 -3.46 5.24 7.97
N VAL A 180 -2.59 4.56 7.20
CA VAL A 180 -2.88 4.17 5.80
C VAL A 180 -4.08 3.24 5.74
N HIS A 181 -4.10 2.19 6.60
CA HIS A 181 -5.20 1.23 6.64
C HIS A 181 -6.55 1.92 6.89
N VAL A 182 -6.61 2.74 7.93
CA VAL A 182 -7.86 3.39 8.33
C VAL A 182 -8.35 4.33 7.24
N ALA A 183 -7.48 5.18 6.69
CA ALA A 183 -7.84 6.14 5.67
C ALA A 183 -8.33 5.48 4.37
N LEU A 184 -7.64 4.42 3.90
CA LEU A 184 -8.03 3.71 2.68
C LEU A 184 -9.35 2.95 2.86
N TRP A 185 -9.57 2.27 3.99
CA TRP A 185 -10.81 1.56 4.24
C TRP A 185 -11.98 2.52 4.46
N GLU A 186 -11.76 3.68 5.09
CA GLU A 186 -12.78 4.72 5.18
C GLU A 186 -13.19 5.22 3.79
N GLU A 187 -12.24 5.50 2.89
CA GLU A 187 -12.53 5.93 1.52
C GLU A 187 -13.27 4.83 0.74
N PHE A 188 -12.84 3.56 0.86
CA PHE A 188 -13.53 2.43 0.24
C PHE A 188 -14.98 2.29 0.74
N LEU A 189 -15.22 2.44 2.04
CA LEU A 189 -16.56 2.32 2.63
C LEU A 189 -17.51 3.45 2.22
N ARG A 190 -17.00 4.58 1.72
CA ARG A 190 -17.83 5.62 1.10
C ARG A 190 -18.45 5.19 -0.22
N GLY A 191 -17.93 4.13 -0.86
CA GLY A 191 -18.53 3.43 -1.98
C GLY A 191 -18.10 3.90 -3.37
N ASP A 192 -17.31 4.95 -3.49
CA ASP A 192 -16.84 5.46 -4.79
C ASP A 192 -15.54 4.82 -5.25
N LEU A 193 -14.67 4.42 -4.30
CA LEU A 193 -13.38 3.79 -4.62
C LEU A 193 -13.61 2.33 -5.04
N ARG A 194 -13.18 1.99 -6.25
CA ARG A 194 -13.27 0.66 -6.84
C ARG A 194 -11.91 0.00 -6.78
N LEU A 195 -11.83 -1.13 -6.08
CA LEU A 195 -10.60 -1.91 -5.99
C LEU A 195 -10.40 -2.72 -7.27
N LEU A 196 -9.20 -2.66 -7.84
CA LEU A 196 -8.79 -3.41 -9.01
C LEU A 196 -8.08 -4.71 -8.62
N CYS A 197 -7.09 -4.61 -7.76
CA CYS A 197 -6.42 -5.76 -7.12
C CYS A 197 -5.66 -5.29 -5.87
N LEU A 198 -5.18 -6.26 -5.11
CA LEU A 198 -4.25 -6.08 -4.01
C LEU A 198 -2.95 -6.83 -4.30
N SER A 199 -1.82 -6.29 -3.89
CA SER A 199 -0.61 -7.06 -3.63
C SER A 199 -0.41 -7.20 -2.12
N PRO A 200 0.59 -7.93 -1.63
CA PRO A 200 0.88 -7.99 -0.20
C PRO A 200 1.11 -6.64 0.48
N VAL A 201 1.48 -5.60 -0.28
CA VAL A 201 1.78 -4.26 0.26
C VAL A 201 1.03 -3.13 -0.43
N LYS A 202 0.57 -3.29 -1.69
CA LYS A 202 -0.08 -2.22 -2.45
C LYS A 202 -1.55 -2.51 -2.76
N LEU A 203 -2.36 -1.43 -2.74
CA LEU A 203 -3.76 -1.42 -3.12
C LEU A 203 -3.91 -0.64 -4.43
N TYR A 204 -4.46 -1.29 -5.46
CA TYR A 204 -4.70 -0.72 -6.78
C TYR A 204 -6.18 -0.39 -6.92
N ALA A 205 -6.52 0.85 -7.26
CA ALA A 205 -7.91 1.29 -7.30
C ALA A 205 -8.17 2.40 -8.31
N THR A 206 -9.43 2.65 -8.58
CA THR A 206 -9.91 3.77 -9.42
C THR A 206 -11.20 4.34 -8.86
N TRP A 207 -11.48 5.62 -9.11
CA TRP A 207 -12.79 6.23 -8.89
C TRP A 207 -13.63 6.30 -10.17
N ASP A 208 -13.05 5.99 -11.34
CA ASP A 208 -13.76 6.03 -12.60
C ASP A 208 -14.54 4.72 -12.85
N PRO A 209 -15.89 4.75 -12.87
CA PRO A 209 -16.69 3.57 -13.17
C PRO A 209 -16.55 3.07 -14.63
N ALA A 210 -16.07 3.92 -15.55
CA ALA A 210 -15.82 3.57 -16.95
C ALA A 210 -14.35 3.16 -17.20
N GLY A 211 -13.49 3.32 -16.19
CA GLY A 211 -12.06 2.98 -16.25
C GLY A 211 -11.79 1.47 -16.26
N LEU A 212 -10.60 1.09 -15.80
CA LEU A 212 -10.24 -0.31 -15.61
C LEU A 212 -11.16 -0.96 -14.59
N ARG A 213 -11.47 -2.22 -14.82
CA ARG A 213 -12.23 -3.05 -13.90
C ARG A 213 -11.32 -4.12 -13.31
N ARG A 214 -11.76 -4.71 -12.20
CA ARG A 214 -11.09 -5.85 -11.57
C ARG A 214 -10.83 -6.97 -12.58
N GLU A 215 -11.82 -7.32 -13.38
CA GLU A 215 -11.75 -8.39 -14.38
C GLU A 215 -10.69 -8.13 -15.46
N ASP A 216 -10.41 -6.88 -15.78
CA ASP A 216 -9.35 -6.52 -16.74
C ASP A 216 -7.96 -6.86 -16.14
N VAL A 217 -7.76 -6.54 -14.86
CA VAL A 217 -6.52 -6.85 -14.14
C VAL A 217 -6.38 -8.35 -13.89
N GLU A 218 -7.46 -9.04 -13.51
CA GLU A 218 -7.49 -10.49 -13.34
C GLU A 218 -7.08 -11.19 -14.64
N GLY A 219 -7.68 -10.81 -15.78
CA GLY A 219 -7.32 -11.39 -17.08
C GLY A 219 -5.87 -11.13 -17.47
N TRP A 220 -5.32 -9.94 -17.13
CA TRP A 220 -3.91 -9.67 -17.33
C TRP A 220 -3.04 -10.56 -16.44
N VAL A 221 -3.36 -10.71 -15.14
CA VAL A 221 -2.64 -11.57 -14.21
C VAL A 221 -2.66 -13.04 -14.65
N GLU A 222 -3.81 -13.55 -15.09
CA GLU A 222 -3.95 -14.91 -15.62
C GLU A 222 -3.09 -15.18 -16.86
N SER A 223 -2.74 -14.15 -17.62
CA SER A 223 -1.80 -14.24 -18.74
C SER A 223 -0.32 -14.34 -18.29
N GLN A 224 -0.03 -14.15 -17.00
CA GLN A 224 1.31 -14.17 -16.43
C GLN A 224 1.55 -15.50 -15.70
N PRO A 225 2.37 -16.43 -16.22
CA PRO A 225 2.46 -17.80 -15.71
C PRO A 225 3.05 -17.91 -14.29
N ASP A 226 3.72 -16.89 -13.82
CA ASP A 226 4.37 -16.82 -12.51
C ASP A 226 3.64 -15.92 -11.50
N LEU A 227 2.43 -15.44 -11.85
CA LEU A 227 1.56 -14.75 -10.91
C LEU A 227 0.38 -15.64 -10.51
N ASP A 228 -0.11 -15.44 -9.30
CA ASP A 228 -1.26 -16.11 -8.72
C ASP A 228 -2.26 -15.06 -8.21
N SER A 229 -3.53 -15.20 -8.57
CA SER A 229 -4.65 -14.37 -8.10
C SER A 229 -5.73 -15.19 -7.41
N SER A 230 -5.40 -16.36 -6.86
CA SER A 230 -6.35 -17.26 -6.20
C SER A 230 -6.94 -16.71 -4.90
N GLY A 231 -6.23 -15.80 -4.23
CA GLY A 231 -6.70 -15.15 -2.99
C GLY A 231 -7.87 -14.21 -3.27
N LEU A 232 -9.10 -14.60 -2.90
CA LEU A 232 -10.31 -13.79 -3.05
C LEU A 232 -10.78 -13.26 -1.69
N TYR A 233 -10.99 -11.95 -1.60
CA TYR A 233 -11.55 -11.30 -0.42
C TYR A 233 -12.94 -10.74 -0.75
N HIS A 234 -13.92 -11.09 0.10
CA HIS A 234 -15.27 -10.53 0.04
C HIS A 234 -15.33 -9.29 0.94
N LEU A 235 -15.70 -8.16 0.37
CA LEU A 235 -15.72 -6.87 1.03
C LEU A 235 -17.14 -6.25 1.00
N ALA A 236 -17.34 -5.14 1.72
CA ALA A 236 -18.65 -4.50 1.85
C ALA A 236 -19.28 -4.10 0.49
N HIS A 237 -18.47 -3.74 -0.51
CA HIS A 237 -18.93 -3.26 -1.83
C HIS A 237 -18.44 -4.15 -2.98
N GLY A 238 -18.15 -5.42 -2.73
CA GLY A 238 -17.75 -6.36 -3.76
C GLY A 238 -16.62 -7.29 -3.32
N GLU A 239 -15.86 -7.73 -4.29
CA GLU A 239 -14.76 -8.67 -4.12
C GLU A 239 -13.47 -8.05 -4.68
N VAL A 240 -12.33 -8.49 -4.17
CA VAL A 240 -11.02 -8.13 -4.71
C VAL A 240 -10.07 -9.30 -4.58
N ARG A 241 -9.16 -9.46 -5.53
CA ARG A 241 -8.15 -10.50 -5.48
C ARG A 241 -6.82 -9.98 -4.95
N LEU A 242 -6.17 -10.83 -4.16
CA LEU A 242 -4.78 -10.67 -3.78
C LEU A 242 -3.91 -11.35 -4.85
N VAL A 243 -3.08 -10.58 -5.50
CA VAL A 243 -2.08 -11.08 -6.45
C VAL A 243 -0.78 -11.36 -5.72
N THR A 244 -0.23 -12.52 -5.96
CA THR A 244 1.06 -12.98 -5.40
C THR A 244 1.92 -13.59 -6.50
N VAL A 245 3.18 -13.89 -6.18
CA VAL A 245 4.01 -14.73 -7.06
C VAL A 245 3.58 -16.17 -6.90
N ALA A 246 3.33 -16.85 -8.00
CA ALA A 246 2.98 -18.27 -7.98
C ALA A 246 4.11 -19.09 -7.30
N THR A 247 3.72 -19.87 -6.31
CA THR A 247 4.65 -20.80 -5.68
C THR A 247 4.81 -21.98 -6.63
N PRO A 248 6.04 -22.33 -7.08
CA PRO A 248 6.21 -23.55 -7.88
C PRO A 248 5.62 -24.73 -7.10
N ALA A 249 4.81 -25.54 -7.78
CA ALA A 249 4.30 -26.77 -7.19
C ALA A 249 5.50 -27.58 -6.65
N PRO A 250 5.43 -28.14 -5.42
CA PRO A 250 6.48 -28.98 -4.92
C PRO A 250 6.68 -30.14 -5.92
N GLU A 251 7.89 -30.26 -6.46
CA GLU A 251 8.25 -31.39 -7.33
C GLU A 251 7.96 -32.69 -6.53
N GLY A 252 6.95 -33.44 -6.93
CA GLY A 252 6.59 -34.69 -6.31
C GLY A 252 5.32 -34.69 -5.45
N SER A 253 4.29 -33.91 -5.76
CA SER A 253 2.97 -34.14 -5.15
C SER A 253 2.44 -35.49 -5.62
N LEU A 254 2.72 -36.51 -4.82
CA LEU A 254 1.96 -37.75 -4.83
C LEU A 254 0.48 -37.41 -4.75
N SER A 255 -0.31 -38.04 -5.65
CA SER A 255 -1.77 -38.00 -5.69
C SER A 255 -2.38 -37.83 -4.30
N ASP A 256 -3.25 -36.83 -4.21
CA ASP A 256 -4.11 -36.47 -3.07
C ASP A 256 -4.52 -37.72 -2.26
N PRO A 257 -4.12 -37.89 -0.99
CA PRO A 257 -4.71 -38.91 -0.16
C PRO A 257 -6.18 -38.53 0.01
N ALA A 258 -7.05 -39.44 -0.43
CA ALA A 258 -8.51 -39.32 -0.39
C ALA A 258 -8.95 -38.58 0.88
N LYS A 259 -9.71 -37.50 0.69
CA LYS A 259 -10.40 -36.76 1.75
C LYS A 259 -10.99 -37.75 2.74
N PRO A 260 -10.66 -37.73 4.04
CA PRO A 260 -11.26 -38.63 4.99
C PRO A 260 -12.79 -38.45 4.95
N PRO A 261 -13.56 -39.52 5.04
CA PRO A 261 -15.01 -39.44 5.01
C PRO A 261 -15.46 -38.52 6.15
N VAL A 262 -16.29 -37.54 5.81
CA VAL A 262 -17.00 -36.70 6.77
C VAL A 262 -17.90 -37.68 7.56
N PRO A 263 -17.80 -37.73 8.90
CA PRO A 263 -18.75 -38.57 9.65
C PRO A 263 -20.14 -38.01 9.48
N ASP A 264 -21.03 -38.83 8.96
CA ASP A 264 -22.47 -38.57 8.94
C ASP A 264 -22.95 -38.46 10.39
N SER A 265 -23.78 -37.45 10.62
CA SER A 265 -24.51 -37.20 11.86
C SER A 265 -23.71 -36.60 13.05
N ILE A 266 -23.71 -35.24 13.09
CA ILE A 266 -23.83 -34.58 14.38
C ILE A 266 -25.33 -34.44 14.65
N GLU A 267 -25.86 -35.30 15.48
CA GLU A 267 -27.20 -35.12 16.05
C GLU A 267 -27.24 -33.81 16.83
N SER A 268 -28.21 -33.00 16.46
CA SER A 268 -28.56 -31.71 17.04
C SER A 268 -28.86 -31.85 18.54
N ALA A 269 -27.87 -31.55 19.39
CA ALA A 269 -28.11 -31.26 20.79
C ALA A 269 -28.38 -29.76 20.94
N THR A 270 -29.59 -29.32 20.63
CA THR A 270 -30.09 -27.99 20.98
C THR A 270 -30.45 -27.96 22.47
N ALA A 271 -29.49 -27.56 23.29
CA ALA A 271 -29.83 -27.05 24.62
C ALA A 271 -30.13 -25.54 24.47
N PRO A 272 -31.26 -25.05 25.01
CA PRO A 272 -31.56 -23.62 24.94
C PRO A 272 -30.56 -22.82 25.76
N LEU A 273 -29.98 -21.76 25.15
CA LEU A 273 -29.16 -20.77 25.86
C LEU A 273 -30.02 -20.06 26.92
N PRO A 274 -29.51 -19.81 28.15
CA PRO A 274 -30.23 -19.05 29.13
C PRO A 274 -30.40 -17.58 28.66
N ASP A 275 -31.60 -17.03 28.88
CA ASP A 275 -31.95 -15.65 28.58
C ASP A 275 -30.96 -14.67 29.23
N PRO A 276 -30.47 -13.66 28.52
CA PRO A 276 -29.63 -12.64 29.11
C PRO A 276 -30.45 -11.80 30.08
N ALA A 277 -30.08 -11.82 31.35
CA ALA A 277 -30.68 -11.02 32.40
C ALA A 277 -30.65 -9.52 32.00
N LYS A 278 -31.84 -8.91 31.97
CA LYS A 278 -32.03 -7.50 31.69
C LYS A 278 -31.30 -6.66 32.74
N PRO A 279 -30.44 -5.71 32.38
CA PRO A 279 -29.79 -4.85 33.37
C PRO A 279 -30.84 -4.01 34.12
N PRO A 280 -30.64 -3.71 35.42
CA PRO A 280 -31.57 -2.90 36.20
C PRO A 280 -31.62 -1.47 35.65
N VAL A 281 -32.86 -0.97 35.53
CA VAL A 281 -33.15 0.43 35.16
C VAL A 281 -32.77 1.30 36.37
N PRO A 282 -31.95 2.34 36.24
CA PRO A 282 -31.68 3.25 37.35
C PRO A 282 -32.90 4.11 37.70
N ASP A 283 -33.14 4.29 38.97
CA ASP A 283 -34.22 5.11 39.57
C ASP A 283 -33.99 6.59 39.26
N PRO A 284 -35.01 7.34 38.80
CA PRO A 284 -34.85 8.74 38.39
C PRO A 284 -34.84 9.77 39.49
N THR A 285 -34.62 9.41 40.77
CA THR A 285 -34.78 10.33 41.91
C THR A 285 -33.51 10.66 42.70
N GLU A 286 -32.32 10.58 42.14
CA GLU A 286 -31.13 11.18 42.79
C GLU A 286 -30.50 12.28 41.93
N SER A 287 -31.04 13.50 42.10
CA SER A 287 -30.40 14.75 41.74
C SER A 287 -29.65 15.29 42.97
N ALA A 288 -28.34 15.26 42.96
CA ALA A 288 -27.54 16.05 43.87
C ALA A 288 -26.22 16.48 43.20
N THR A 289 -26.18 17.77 42.97
CA THR A 289 -25.05 18.59 42.55
C THR A 289 -23.86 18.45 43.48
N ALA A 290 -22.68 18.06 42.91
CA ALA A 290 -21.38 18.32 43.55
C ALA A 290 -20.38 18.80 42.48
N PRO A 291 -19.53 19.81 42.75
CA PRO A 291 -18.63 20.41 41.78
C PRO A 291 -17.43 19.51 41.50
N LEU A 292 -17.10 19.41 40.20
CA LEU A 292 -15.92 18.71 39.67
C LEU A 292 -14.62 19.36 40.19
N GLN A 293 -13.91 18.66 41.04
CA GLN A 293 -12.52 18.95 41.32
C GLN A 293 -11.61 18.24 40.31
N VAL A 294 -10.81 19.03 39.60
CA VAL A 294 -9.77 18.55 38.67
C VAL A 294 -8.56 18.09 39.48
N PRO A 295 -8.14 16.82 39.44
CA PRO A 295 -6.91 16.39 40.09
C PRO A 295 -5.66 16.77 39.27
N PRO A 296 -4.48 17.01 39.95
CA PRO A 296 -3.25 17.40 39.25
C PRO A 296 -2.65 16.26 38.45
N ALA A 297 -2.06 16.62 37.30
CA ALA A 297 -1.40 15.70 36.37
C ALA A 297 -0.34 14.82 37.03
N ARG A 298 -0.53 13.50 37.01
CA ARG A 298 0.48 12.51 37.37
C ARG A 298 1.43 12.28 36.21
N ARG A 299 2.72 12.49 36.43
CA ARG A 299 3.80 12.04 35.50
C ARG A 299 3.70 10.52 35.31
N SER A 300 3.41 10.07 34.10
CA SER A 300 3.38 8.65 33.76
C SER A 300 4.78 8.14 33.45
N SER A 301 5.27 7.18 34.22
CA SER A 301 6.42 6.36 33.88
C SER A 301 6.05 5.41 32.75
N ARG A 302 6.67 5.55 31.60
CA ARG A 302 6.47 4.70 30.42
C ARG A 302 6.99 3.29 30.70
N ARG A 303 6.11 2.31 30.76
CA ARG A 303 6.47 0.88 30.58
C ARG A 303 6.17 0.47 29.13
N PRO A 304 7.02 -0.31 28.47
CA PRO A 304 6.80 -0.69 27.07
C PRO A 304 5.65 -1.70 26.94
N VAL A 305 4.66 -1.36 26.14
CA VAL A 305 3.52 -2.24 25.82
C VAL A 305 3.96 -3.30 24.80
N ARG A 306 4.39 -4.46 25.28
CA ARG A 306 4.81 -5.61 24.44
C ARG A 306 3.74 -6.70 24.25
N GLY A 307 2.49 -6.47 24.65
CA GLY A 307 1.50 -7.54 24.82
C GLY A 307 0.26 -7.54 23.90
N ILE A 308 -0.11 -6.44 23.25
CA ILE A 308 -1.46 -6.28 22.69
C ILE A 308 -1.59 -6.62 21.19
N VAL A 309 -0.49 -6.65 20.43
CA VAL A 309 -0.53 -6.87 18.97
C VAL A 309 -0.91 -8.30 18.54
N ARG A 310 -0.92 -9.26 19.47
CA ARG A 310 -1.18 -10.68 19.12
C ARG A 310 -2.64 -11.06 18.87
N GLN A 311 -3.61 -10.23 19.22
CA GLN A 311 -5.04 -10.63 19.21
C GLN A 311 -5.87 -10.07 18.04
N ILE A 312 -5.33 -9.16 17.21
CA ILE A 312 -6.15 -8.44 16.20
C ILE A 312 -5.77 -8.76 14.75
N ALA A 313 -4.63 -9.38 14.48
CA ALA A 313 -4.20 -9.67 13.11
C ALA A 313 -4.67 -11.07 12.64
N PRO A 314 -5.26 -11.19 11.43
CA PRO A 314 -5.57 -12.49 10.83
C PRO A 314 -4.31 -13.37 10.69
N PRO A 315 -4.41 -14.70 10.82
CA PRO A 315 -3.26 -15.62 10.77
C PRO A 315 -2.40 -15.50 9.50
N ILE A 316 -2.99 -15.10 8.39
CA ILE A 316 -2.33 -14.94 7.08
C ILE A 316 -1.31 -13.78 7.10
N LEU A 317 -1.63 -12.67 7.76
CA LEU A 317 -0.72 -11.51 7.87
C LEU A 317 0.54 -11.86 8.69
N LEU A 318 0.40 -12.72 9.72
CA LEU A 318 1.52 -13.16 10.53
C LEU A 318 2.51 -14.07 9.78
N THR A 319 2.02 -14.85 8.82
CA THR A 319 2.86 -15.78 8.02
C THR A 319 3.67 -15.04 6.97
N GLY A 320 3.08 -14.07 6.27
CA GLY A 320 3.77 -13.18 5.32
C GLY A 320 4.85 -12.35 6.00
N TYR A 321 4.54 -11.73 7.13
CA TYR A 321 5.47 -10.93 7.92
C TYR A 321 6.67 -11.75 8.45
N ARG A 322 6.44 -12.99 8.89
CA ARG A 322 7.53 -13.88 9.35
C ARG A 322 8.47 -14.27 8.21
N ARG A 323 7.96 -14.48 6.98
CA ARG A 323 8.79 -14.76 5.79
C ARG A 323 9.62 -13.55 5.38
N LEU A 324 9.02 -12.36 5.29
CA LEU A 324 9.72 -11.11 4.98
C LEU A 324 10.82 -10.80 6.02
N ARG A 325 10.53 -10.97 7.30
CA ARG A 325 11.51 -10.74 8.37
C ARG A 325 12.64 -11.78 8.39
N ALA A 326 12.38 -13.01 7.98
CA ALA A 326 13.41 -14.05 7.84
C ALA A 326 14.38 -13.75 6.69
N VAL A 327 13.84 -13.30 5.55
CA VAL A 327 14.66 -12.87 4.38
C VAL A 327 15.51 -11.65 4.74
N TYR A 328 14.95 -10.68 5.47
CA TYR A 328 15.68 -9.48 5.91
C TYR A 328 16.79 -9.78 6.92
N ARG A 329 16.59 -10.74 7.84
CA ARG A 329 17.61 -11.17 8.81
C ARG A 329 18.72 -12.00 8.20
N SER A 330 18.43 -12.88 7.23
CA SER A 330 19.46 -13.69 6.56
C SER A 330 20.43 -12.84 5.75
N ARG A 331 19.95 -11.70 5.18
CA ARG A 331 20.81 -10.76 4.44
C ARG A 331 21.70 -9.88 5.34
N ARG A 332 21.29 -9.57 6.58
CA ARG A 332 22.14 -8.83 7.54
C ARG A 332 23.23 -9.67 8.19
N GLY A 333 23.09 -10.99 8.23
CA GLY A 333 24.10 -11.91 8.78
C GLY A 333 25.24 -12.25 7.82
N ALA A 334 25.15 -11.86 6.55
CA ALA A 334 26.14 -12.14 5.52
C ALA A 334 27.12 -10.96 5.24
N SER A 335 26.99 -9.86 6.01
CA SER A 335 27.81 -8.64 5.84
C SER A 335 28.57 -8.30 7.13
N GLN A 336 29.04 -9.30 7.88
CA GLN A 336 30.07 -9.13 8.91
C GLN A 336 31.23 -10.04 8.63
#